data_92e18c129d11f44ca02f1c0c193db7a1
#
_entry.id   92e18c129d11f44ca02f1c0c193db7a1
#
_cell.length_a   1.000
_cell.length_b   1.000
_cell.length_c   1.000
_cell.angle_alpha   90.00
_cell.angle_beta   90.00
_cell.angle_gamma   90.00
#
_symmetry.space_group_name_H-M   'P 1'
#
loop_
_entity.id
_entity.type
_entity.pdbx_description
1 polymer ?
#
loop_
_entity_poly.entity_id
_entity_poly.type
_entity_poly.pdbx_seq_one_letter_code
_entity_poly.pdbx_strand_id
1 'polypeptide(L)'
;WLKQNQRSTRNFIRKWGHFVKHDALMKPIVPPKYDIGFVVKRCNYEMLYELEPWCSNIYGDFPKDMLPMYIRGEQKNTLIDLTDRVKNINSEVTNDIVVEFDARELTSEQFNYIGQLSEILKDSGSVGEMELGIFKITINDLQTYDEELIKCER
;
A
#
# COMPACT_ATOMS: atom_id res chain seq x y z
N TRP A 1 1.91 -14.97 -20.25
CA TRP A 1 0.53 -14.76 -19.84
C TRP A 1 0.41 -14.53 -18.35
N LEU A 2 0.96 -15.41 -17.53
CA LEU A 2 0.89 -15.27 -16.08
C LEU A 2 1.59 -14.01 -15.58
N LYS A 3 2.77 -13.69 -16.11
CA LYS A 3 3.50 -12.49 -15.76
C LYS A 3 2.73 -11.22 -16.10
N GLN A 4 2.04 -11.22 -17.23
CA GLN A 4 1.24 -10.08 -17.64
C GLN A 4 0.03 -9.89 -16.74
N ASN A 5 -0.60 -10.98 -16.30
CA ASN A 5 -1.71 -10.91 -15.34
C ASN A 5 -1.25 -10.33 -14.01
N GLN A 6 -0.11 -10.78 -13.49
CA GLN A 6 0.43 -10.25 -12.24
C GLN A 6 0.74 -8.76 -12.36
N ARG A 7 1.35 -8.35 -13.45
CA ARG A 7 1.67 -6.94 -13.69
C ARG A 7 0.40 -6.09 -13.74
N SER A 8 -0.61 -6.55 -14.45
CA SER A 8 -1.89 -5.81 -14.58
C SER A 8 -2.60 -5.70 -13.23
N THR A 9 -2.64 -6.78 -12.46
CA THR A 9 -3.25 -6.80 -11.14
C THR A 9 -2.53 -5.84 -10.19
N ARG A 10 -1.21 -5.88 -10.16
CA ARG A 10 -0.42 -5.01 -9.30
C ARG A 10 -0.63 -3.55 -9.66
N ASN A 11 -0.65 -3.21 -10.94
CA ASN A 11 -0.89 -1.83 -11.37
C ASN A 11 -2.31 -1.37 -11.06
N PHE A 12 -3.28 -2.27 -11.14
CA PHE A 12 -4.65 -1.96 -10.75
C PHE A 12 -4.71 -1.61 -9.26
N ILE A 13 -4.06 -2.39 -8.42
CA ILE A 13 -4.02 -2.14 -6.97
C ILE A 13 -3.30 -0.81 -6.68
N ARG A 14 -2.20 -0.53 -7.37
CA ARG A 14 -1.48 0.74 -7.22
C ARG A 14 -2.37 1.94 -7.52
N LYS A 15 -3.19 1.83 -8.56
CA LYS A 15 -4.06 2.92 -9.00
C LYS A 15 -5.28 3.08 -8.12
N TRP A 16 -5.95 1.97 -7.78
CA TRP A 16 -7.25 2.00 -7.13
C TRP A 16 -7.23 1.61 -5.65
N GLY A 17 -6.18 0.95 -5.19
CA GLY A 17 -6.02 0.55 -3.80
C GLY A 17 -6.77 -0.71 -3.40
N HIS A 18 -7.30 -1.47 -4.36
CA HIS A 18 -8.07 -2.69 -4.08
C HIS A 18 -8.08 -3.60 -5.29
N PHE A 19 -8.52 -4.84 -5.10
CA PHE A 19 -8.82 -5.76 -6.20
C PHE A 19 -10.11 -5.33 -6.90
N VAL A 20 -10.28 -5.81 -8.13
CA VAL A 20 -11.55 -5.60 -8.85
C VAL A 20 -12.69 -6.24 -8.08
N LYS A 21 -13.73 -5.46 -7.81
CA LYS A 21 -14.93 -5.92 -7.10
C LYS A 21 -16.17 -5.55 -7.90
N HIS A 22 -17.18 -6.40 -7.83
CA HIS A 22 -18.47 -6.17 -8.50
C HIS A 22 -19.60 -6.43 -7.52
N ASP A 23 -20.72 -5.72 -7.70
CA ASP A 23 -21.93 -5.96 -6.93
C ASP A 23 -22.75 -7.13 -7.54
N ALA A 24 -23.93 -7.40 -6.99
CA ALA A 24 -24.79 -8.49 -7.48
C ALA A 24 -25.25 -8.27 -8.93
N LEU A 25 -25.21 -7.04 -9.43
CA LEU A 25 -25.59 -6.69 -10.79
C LEU A 25 -24.38 -6.57 -11.70
N MET A 26 -23.22 -7.04 -11.26
CA MET A 26 -21.95 -7.00 -12.00
C MET A 26 -21.44 -5.58 -12.27
N LYS A 27 -21.92 -4.59 -11.54
CA LYS A 27 -21.39 -3.23 -11.62
C LYS A 27 -20.12 -3.11 -10.78
N PRO A 28 -19.10 -2.38 -11.25
CA PRO A 28 -17.87 -2.21 -10.47
C PRO A 28 -18.15 -1.53 -9.14
N ILE A 29 -17.55 -2.06 -8.08
CA ILE A 29 -17.54 -1.45 -6.75
C ILE A 29 -16.20 -0.73 -6.61
N VAL A 30 -16.23 0.57 -6.33
CA VAL A 30 -15.03 1.39 -6.18
C VAL A 30 -14.95 1.88 -4.73
N PRO A 31 -14.23 1.16 -3.86
CA PRO A 31 -14.00 1.65 -2.49
C PRO A 31 -13.21 2.94 -2.50
N PRO A 32 -13.30 3.76 -1.45
CA PRO A 32 -12.49 4.97 -1.37
C PRO A 32 -11.00 4.64 -1.33
N LYS A 33 -10.18 5.47 -1.93
CA LYS A 33 -8.73 5.35 -1.89
C LYS A 33 -8.14 6.37 -0.95
N TYR A 34 -7.35 5.92 -0.01
CA TYR A 34 -6.69 6.74 1.00
C TYR A 34 -5.19 6.83 0.75
N ASP A 35 -4.56 7.87 1.29
CA ASP A 35 -3.12 8.03 1.25
C ASP A 35 -2.52 7.26 2.43
N ILE A 36 -2.02 6.06 2.17
CA ILE A 36 -1.54 5.13 3.18
C ILE A 36 -0.03 4.96 3.06
N GLY A 37 0.68 5.17 4.16
CA GLY A 37 2.09 4.85 4.26
C GLY A 37 2.29 3.63 5.15
N PHE A 38 2.98 2.62 4.65
CA PHE A 38 3.37 1.45 5.44
C PHE A 38 4.77 1.68 6.03
N VAL A 39 4.88 1.54 7.34
CA VAL A 39 6.19 1.54 8.03
C VAL A 39 6.43 0.10 8.47
N VAL A 40 7.35 -0.58 7.81
CA VAL A 40 7.53 -2.02 7.93
C VAL A 40 8.92 -2.33 8.48
N LYS A 41 8.96 -3.05 9.59
CA LYS A 41 10.22 -3.53 10.18
C LYS A 41 10.54 -4.91 9.65
N ARG A 42 11.83 -5.21 9.48
CA ARG A 42 12.33 -6.52 9.05
C ARG A 42 11.73 -6.95 7.71
N CYS A 43 11.63 -6.01 6.80
CA CYS A 43 11.04 -6.25 5.48
C CYS A 43 12.10 -6.84 4.53
N ASN A 44 11.81 -7.99 3.95
CA ASN A 44 12.66 -8.58 2.92
C ASN A 44 12.11 -8.26 1.52
N TYR A 45 12.79 -8.73 0.48
CA TYR A 45 12.40 -8.47 -0.89
C TYR A 45 11.00 -9.01 -1.22
N GLU A 46 10.69 -10.22 -0.76
CA GLU A 46 9.37 -10.81 -1.00
C GLU A 46 8.25 -9.98 -0.37
N MET A 47 8.46 -9.54 0.86
CA MET A 47 7.47 -8.71 1.56
C MET A 47 7.31 -7.36 0.87
N LEU A 48 8.40 -6.76 0.44
CA LEU A 48 8.35 -5.53 -0.33
C LEU A 48 7.51 -5.70 -1.60
N TYR A 49 7.74 -6.79 -2.32
CA TYR A 49 6.99 -7.10 -3.53
C TYR A 49 5.50 -7.24 -3.25
N GLU A 50 5.14 -7.95 -2.17
CA GLU A 50 3.75 -8.19 -1.82
C GLU A 50 3.04 -6.92 -1.33
N LEU A 51 3.74 -6.04 -0.62
CA LEU A 51 3.12 -4.89 0.05
C LEU A 51 3.10 -3.62 -0.80
N GLU A 52 4.06 -3.44 -1.68
CA GLU A 52 4.24 -2.17 -2.38
C GLU A 52 2.99 -1.68 -3.14
N PRO A 53 2.25 -2.53 -3.87
CA PRO A 53 1.06 -2.04 -4.58
C PRO A 53 -0.06 -1.53 -3.68
N TRP A 54 -0.11 -1.98 -2.43
CA TRP A 54 -1.22 -1.72 -1.51
C TRP A 54 -1.13 -0.39 -0.77
N CYS A 55 -0.06 0.36 -0.96
CA CYS A 55 0.15 1.62 -0.25
C CYS A 55 0.59 2.71 -1.21
N SER A 56 0.50 3.95 -0.75
CA SER A 56 1.03 5.09 -1.52
C SER A 56 2.55 5.18 -1.36
N ASN A 57 3.03 4.91 -0.15
CA ASN A 57 4.45 4.85 0.15
C ASN A 57 4.72 3.69 1.10
N ILE A 58 5.89 3.05 0.96
CA ILE A 58 6.34 2.05 1.90
C ILE A 58 7.72 2.44 2.42
N TYR A 59 7.86 2.45 3.74
CA TYR A 59 9.07 2.82 4.46
C TYR A 59 9.56 1.59 5.19
N GLY A 60 10.72 1.08 4.83
CA GLY A 60 11.23 -0.14 5.41
C GLY A 60 12.69 -0.07 5.77
N ASP A 61 13.12 -0.96 6.65
CA ASP A 61 14.52 -1.14 7.04
C ASP A 61 15.23 -2.04 6.04
N PHE A 62 15.25 -1.59 4.79
CA PHE A 62 15.80 -2.39 3.69
C PHE A 62 17.31 -2.44 3.73
N PRO A 63 17.93 -3.59 3.38
CA PRO A 63 19.36 -3.64 3.13
C PRO A 63 19.77 -2.64 2.06
N LYS A 64 21.02 -2.17 2.14
CA LYS A 64 21.53 -1.07 1.33
C LYS A 64 21.24 -1.21 -0.17
N ASP A 65 21.35 -2.42 -0.71
CA ASP A 65 21.21 -2.65 -2.16
C ASP A 65 19.80 -3.08 -2.59
N MET A 66 18.91 -3.30 -1.63
CA MET A 66 17.56 -3.83 -1.95
C MET A 66 16.70 -2.81 -2.68
N LEU A 67 16.67 -1.55 -2.24
CA LEU A 67 15.85 -0.53 -2.87
C LEU A 67 16.19 -0.30 -4.34
N PRO A 68 17.46 -0.06 -4.69
CA PRO A 68 17.81 0.11 -6.11
C PRO A 68 17.49 -1.13 -6.93
N MET A 69 17.71 -2.32 -6.39
CA MET A 69 17.43 -3.57 -7.09
C MET A 69 15.94 -3.73 -7.34
N TYR A 70 15.10 -3.46 -6.36
CA TYR A 70 13.65 -3.55 -6.51
C TYR A 70 13.14 -2.54 -7.54
N ILE A 71 13.57 -1.29 -7.43
CA ILE A 71 13.14 -0.23 -8.33
C ILE A 71 13.56 -0.54 -9.75
N ARG A 72 14.79 -0.97 -9.97
CA ARG A 72 15.29 -1.33 -11.29
C ARG A 72 14.48 -2.46 -11.92
N GLY A 73 14.14 -3.48 -11.12
CA GLY A 73 13.41 -4.64 -11.61
C GLY A 73 11.94 -4.37 -11.87
N GLU A 74 11.30 -3.55 -11.05
CA GLU A 74 9.85 -3.35 -11.11
C GLU A 74 9.43 -2.10 -11.89
N GLN A 75 10.28 -1.08 -11.98
CA GLN A 75 9.92 0.17 -12.66
C GLN A 75 9.51 -0.03 -14.12
N LYS A 76 10.08 -1.02 -14.79
CA LYS A 76 9.72 -1.35 -16.17
C LYS A 76 8.29 -1.87 -16.30
N ASN A 77 7.65 -2.25 -15.20
CA ASN A 77 6.31 -2.81 -15.18
C ASN A 77 5.22 -1.79 -14.88
N THR A 78 5.59 -0.56 -14.54
CA THR A 78 4.62 0.46 -14.14
C THR A 78 5.07 1.85 -14.57
N LEU A 79 4.09 2.74 -14.82
CA LEU A 79 4.33 4.14 -15.11
C LEU A 79 4.47 4.98 -13.84
N ILE A 80 4.13 4.41 -12.69
CA ILE A 80 4.25 5.10 -11.42
C ILE A 80 5.72 5.16 -11.00
N ASP A 81 6.17 6.31 -10.51
CA ASP A 81 7.56 6.50 -10.08
C ASP A 81 7.79 5.78 -8.75
N LEU A 82 8.50 4.68 -8.79
CA LEU A 82 8.75 3.86 -7.60
C LEU A 82 9.78 4.49 -6.66
N THR A 83 10.59 5.42 -7.14
CA THR A 83 11.54 6.12 -6.26
C THR A 83 10.83 6.97 -5.23
N ASP A 84 9.62 7.44 -5.54
CA ASP A 84 8.79 8.18 -4.58
C ASP A 84 7.96 7.27 -3.68
N ARG A 85 7.72 6.03 -4.11
CA ARG A 85 6.88 5.09 -3.36
C ARG A 85 7.67 4.30 -2.32
N VAL A 86 8.86 3.85 -2.66
CA VAL A 86 9.65 2.94 -1.82
C VAL A 86 10.80 3.71 -1.20
N LYS A 87 10.78 3.83 0.11
CA LYS A 87 11.74 4.66 0.84
C LYS A 87 12.32 3.92 2.04
N ASN A 88 13.43 4.44 2.55
CA ASN A 88 14.03 3.90 3.76
C ASN A 88 13.23 4.31 4.99
N ILE A 89 13.26 3.48 6.05
CA ILE A 89 12.49 3.71 7.28
C ILE A 89 12.88 5.01 7.99
N ASN A 90 14.05 5.56 7.68
CA ASN A 90 14.50 6.84 8.27
C ASN A 90 13.93 8.05 7.52
N SER A 91 13.24 7.83 6.41
CA SER A 91 12.63 8.93 5.66
C SER A 91 11.44 9.51 6.41
N GLU A 92 11.14 10.78 6.18
CA GLU A 92 9.99 11.44 6.79
C GLU A 92 8.70 10.83 6.26
N VAL A 93 7.80 10.43 7.17
CA VAL A 93 6.50 9.83 6.83
C VAL A 93 5.47 10.95 6.80
N THR A 94 4.94 11.24 5.62
CA THR A 94 4.02 12.36 5.40
C THR A 94 2.62 11.94 4.99
N ASN A 95 2.33 10.65 5.03
CA ASN A 95 1.05 10.10 4.60
C ASN A 95 -0.08 10.46 5.58
N ASP A 96 -1.30 10.56 5.05
CA ASP A 96 -2.48 10.83 5.86
C ASP A 96 -2.75 9.71 6.85
N ILE A 97 -2.46 8.47 6.44
CA ILE A 97 -2.66 7.29 7.27
C ILE A 97 -1.35 6.52 7.30
N VAL A 98 -0.91 6.14 8.50
CA VAL A 98 0.34 5.41 8.69
C VAL A 98 0.03 4.07 9.33
N VAL A 99 0.47 2.99 8.69
CA VAL A 99 0.29 1.63 9.18
C VAL A 99 1.66 1.04 9.51
N GLU A 100 1.92 0.81 10.78
CA GLU A 100 3.20 0.26 11.26
C GLU A 100 3.04 -1.20 11.65
N PHE A 101 3.96 -2.03 11.23
CA PHE A 101 3.96 -3.45 11.59
C PHE A 101 5.33 -4.08 11.32
N ASP A 102 5.50 -5.31 11.84
CA ASP A 102 6.70 -6.11 11.60
C ASP A 102 6.38 -7.16 10.54
N ALA A 103 7.14 -7.16 9.44
CA ALA A 103 6.91 -8.09 8.33
C ALA A 103 7.04 -9.55 8.77
N ARG A 104 7.80 -9.83 9.82
CA ARG A 104 7.97 -11.20 10.33
C ARG A 104 6.70 -11.74 10.98
N GLU A 105 5.81 -10.86 11.40
CA GLU A 105 4.52 -11.25 12.00
C GLU A 105 3.41 -11.33 10.97
N LEU A 106 3.69 -10.97 9.72
CA LEU A 106 2.68 -10.93 8.66
C LEU A 106 2.38 -12.33 8.16
N THR A 107 1.17 -12.80 8.46
CA THR A 107 0.65 -14.07 7.98
C THR A 107 -0.38 -13.82 6.89
N SER A 108 -0.85 -14.88 6.22
CA SER A 108 -1.93 -14.75 5.24
C SER A 108 -3.19 -14.15 5.85
N GLU A 109 -3.50 -14.52 7.09
CA GLU A 109 -4.65 -13.99 7.80
C GLU A 109 -4.49 -12.49 8.04
N GLN A 110 -3.32 -12.06 8.50
CA GLN A 110 -3.06 -10.64 8.72
C GLN A 110 -3.04 -9.86 7.41
N PHE A 111 -2.53 -10.46 6.34
CA PHE A 111 -2.51 -9.81 5.03
C PHE A 111 -3.93 -9.49 4.52
N ASN A 112 -4.93 -10.27 4.91
CA ASN A 112 -6.31 -10.00 4.54
C ASN A 112 -6.78 -8.63 5.04
N TYR A 113 -6.27 -8.15 6.17
CA TYR A 113 -6.59 -6.81 6.66
C TYR A 113 -6.09 -5.73 5.70
N ILE A 114 -4.94 -5.95 5.07
CA ILE A 114 -4.40 -5.01 4.08
C ILE A 114 -5.37 -4.86 2.91
N GLY A 115 -5.93 -5.96 2.43
CA GLY A 115 -6.92 -5.93 1.36
C GLY A 115 -8.25 -5.27 1.74
N GLN A 116 -8.49 -5.09 3.03
CA GLN A 116 -9.74 -4.51 3.56
C GLN A 116 -9.53 -3.13 4.16
N LEU A 117 -8.32 -2.56 4.10
CA LEU A 117 -8.00 -1.31 4.76
C LEU A 117 -8.96 -0.17 4.39
N SER A 118 -9.29 -0.03 3.11
CA SER A 118 -10.18 1.04 2.67
C SER A 118 -11.55 0.96 3.35
N GLU A 119 -12.09 -0.25 3.48
CA GLU A 119 -13.38 -0.45 4.14
C GLU A 119 -13.28 -0.21 5.65
N ILE A 120 -12.19 -0.68 6.26
CA ILE A 120 -11.94 -0.50 7.68
C ILE A 120 -11.82 0.99 8.02
N LEU A 121 -11.10 1.74 7.22
CA LEU A 121 -10.91 3.17 7.41
C LEU A 121 -12.21 3.94 7.21
N LYS A 122 -13.00 3.55 6.22
CA LYS A 122 -14.31 4.16 5.98
C LYS A 122 -15.23 3.94 7.18
N ASP A 123 -15.24 2.74 7.75
CA ASP A 123 -16.08 2.42 8.89
C ASP A 123 -15.60 3.10 10.17
N SER A 124 -14.29 3.32 10.31
CA SER A 124 -13.73 4.02 11.45
C SER A 124 -14.26 5.46 11.55
N GLY A 125 -14.22 6.19 10.44
CA GLY A 125 -14.81 7.52 10.35
C GLY A 125 -14.21 8.58 11.26
N SER A 126 -13.07 8.33 11.90
CA SER A 126 -12.48 9.27 12.84
C SER A 126 -10.96 9.27 12.81
N VAL A 127 -10.38 10.42 13.12
CA VAL A 127 -8.94 10.62 13.23
C VAL A 127 -8.47 10.07 14.59
N GLY A 128 -7.26 9.54 14.64
CA GLY A 128 -6.67 9.01 15.87
C GLY A 128 -5.85 7.76 15.64
N GLU A 129 -5.55 7.05 16.71
CA GLU A 129 -4.78 5.81 16.65
C GLU A 129 -5.68 4.62 16.93
N MET A 130 -5.41 3.50 16.23
CA MET A 130 -6.10 2.25 16.48
C MET A 130 -5.14 1.07 16.25
N GLU A 131 -5.47 -0.06 16.82
CA GLU A 131 -4.73 -1.29 16.60
C GLU A 131 -5.65 -2.33 15.97
N LEU A 132 -5.12 -3.06 14.99
CA LEU A 132 -5.85 -4.11 14.28
C LEU A 132 -4.89 -5.26 14.01
N GLY A 133 -5.02 -6.36 14.77
CA GLY A 133 -4.08 -7.45 14.67
C GLY A 133 -2.66 -7.01 14.98
N ILE A 134 -1.74 -7.20 14.04
CA ILE A 134 -0.33 -6.77 14.20
C ILE A 134 -0.12 -5.31 13.80
N PHE A 135 -1.14 -4.66 13.27
CA PHE A 135 -1.02 -3.33 12.68
C PHE A 135 -1.34 -2.23 13.68
N LYS A 136 -0.47 -1.24 13.76
CA LYS A 136 -0.73 -0.01 14.47
C LYS A 136 -1.06 1.06 13.43
N ILE A 137 -2.29 1.55 13.45
CA ILE A 137 -2.78 2.47 12.43
C ILE A 137 -2.95 3.85 13.05
N THR A 138 -2.28 4.84 12.48
CA THR A 138 -2.41 6.24 12.88
C THR A 138 -3.12 6.98 11.76
N ILE A 139 -4.28 7.55 12.06
CA ILE A 139 -5.09 8.27 11.08
C ILE A 139 -4.98 9.77 11.38
N ASN A 140 -4.29 10.49 10.49
CA ASN A 140 -4.13 11.94 10.61
C ASN A 140 -5.18 12.68 9.80
N ASP A 141 -5.66 12.08 8.71
CA ASP A 141 -6.67 12.64 7.83
C ASP A 141 -7.37 11.49 7.11
N LEU A 142 -8.64 11.66 6.80
CA LEU A 142 -9.42 10.67 6.07
C LEU A 142 -9.82 11.18 4.67
N GLN A 143 -9.02 12.05 4.09
CA GLN A 143 -9.23 12.51 2.72
C GLN A 143 -9.10 11.35 1.74
N THR A 144 -10.03 11.27 0.78
CA THR A 144 -9.98 10.24 -0.26
C THR A 144 -9.58 10.85 -1.60
N TYR A 145 -9.13 9.99 -2.51
CA TYR A 145 -8.64 10.36 -3.83
C TYR A 145 -9.38 9.54 -4.88
N ASP A 146 -9.62 10.13 -6.05
CA ASP A 146 -10.41 9.49 -7.11
C ASP A 146 -9.66 8.34 -7.79
N GLU A 147 -8.35 8.49 -7.97
CA GLU A 147 -7.52 7.53 -8.66
C GLU A 147 -6.19 7.37 -7.91
N GLU A 148 -5.10 7.29 -8.64
CA GLU A 148 -3.79 7.28 -8.03
C GLU A 148 -3.55 8.60 -7.29
N LEU A 149 -2.71 8.55 -6.28
CA LEU A 149 -2.32 9.75 -5.56
C LEU A 149 -1.39 10.59 -6.42
N ILE A 150 -1.72 11.85 -6.56
CA ILE A 150 -0.93 12.80 -7.36
C ILE A 150 -0.15 13.75 -6.47
N LYS A 151 0.35 13.24 -5.36
CA LYS A 151 1.15 14.03 -4.43
C LYS A 151 2.40 14.63 -5.07
N CYS A 152 2.96 13.93 -6.02
CA CYS A 152 4.15 14.41 -6.71
C CYS A 152 3.91 15.69 -7.50
N GLU A 153 2.66 16.03 -7.78
CA GLU A 153 2.28 17.23 -8.51
C GLU A 153 2.03 18.42 -7.60
N ARG A 154 2.08 18.21 -6.31
CA ARG A 154 1.77 19.23 -5.33
C ARG A 154 2.96 20.10 -4.95
#